data_b7d524779671bf2cf5b050cea8abb75e
#
_entry.id   b7d524779671bf2cf5b050cea8abb75e
#
_cell.length_a   1.000
_cell.length_b   1.000
_cell.length_c   1.000
_cell.angle_alpha   90.00
_cell.angle_beta   90.00
_cell.angle_gamma   90.00
#
_symmetry.space_group_name_H-M   'P 1'
#
loop_
_entity.id
_entity.type
_entity.pdbx_description
1 polymer ?
#
loop_
_entity_poly.entity_id
_entity_poly.type
_entity_poly.pdbx_seq_one_letter_code
_entity_poly.pdbx_strand_id
1 'polypeptide(L)'
;MTKLTMLLSLAAVLLGAQAITAAAQDVPTYDVRVTCRTESQGDPGAGAVATCMADEQSAREQLVRQWAQFTAENKVGCIQIETGISNIRSYVELLTCLQIRKDAQGMPKE
;
A
#
# COMPACT_ATOMS: atom_id res chain seq x y z
N MET A 1 -53.71 27.32 35.95
CA MET A 1 -53.54 26.63 34.63
C MET A 1 -52.12 26.83 34.20
N THR A 2 -51.27 25.93 34.53
CA THR A 2 -49.84 25.92 34.13
C THR A 2 -49.74 25.13 32.85
N LYS A 3 -49.48 25.82 31.76
CA LYS A 3 -49.12 25.15 30.51
C LYS A 3 -47.69 24.70 30.62
N LEU A 4 -47.53 23.41 30.81
CA LEU A 4 -46.25 22.75 30.76
C LEU A 4 -45.83 22.62 29.29
N THR A 5 -45.04 23.56 28.83
CA THR A 5 -44.42 23.47 27.52
C THR A 5 -43.27 22.48 27.61
N MET A 6 -43.56 21.27 27.16
CA MET A 6 -42.58 20.22 27.01
C MET A 6 -41.69 20.58 25.81
N LEU A 7 -40.52 21.16 26.11
CA LEU A 7 -39.48 21.33 25.14
C LEU A 7 -38.84 19.96 24.87
N LEU A 8 -39.30 19.32 23.82
CA LEU A 8 -38.62 18.18 23.25
C LEU A 8 -37.33 18.69 22.61
N SER A 9 -36.23 18.58 23.36
CA SER A 9 -34.90 18.69 22.79
C SER A 9 -34.66 17.47 21.92
N LEU A 10 -34.85 17.62 20.62
CA LEU A 10 -34.30 16.71 19.64
C LEU A 10 -32.79 16.89 19.67
N ALA A 11 -32.12 16.09 20.48
CA ALA A 11 -30.69 15.86 20.29
C ALA A 11 -30.56 15.06 19.00
N ALA A 12 -30.31 15.75 17.90
CA ALA A 12 -29.86 15.14 16.68
C ALA A 12 -28.43 14.60 16.95
N VAL A 13 -28.37 13.34 17.32
CA VAL A 13 -27.13 12.59 17.31
C VAL A 13 -26.77 12.44 15.85
N LEU A 14 -25.99 13.39 15.37
CA LEU A 14 -25.20 13.21 14.15
C LEU A 14 -24.19 12.10 14.45
N LEU A 15 -24.63 10.87 14.29
CA LEU A 15 -23.70 9.77 14.01
C LEU A 15 -23.04 10.13 12.69
N GLY A 16 -21.95 10.88 12.79
CA GLY A 16 -21.02 10.98 11.70
C GLY A 16 -20.63 9.56 11.35
N ALA A 17 -21.16 9.04 10.26
CA ALA A 17 -20.59 7.87 9.62
C ALA A 17 -19.17 8.25 9.28
N GLN A 18 -18.27 8.05 10.21
CA GLN A 18 -16.88 7.93 9.88
C GLN A 18 -16.83 6.67 9.03
N ALA A 19 -16.90 6.86 7.73
CA ALA A 19 -16.38 5.88 6.83
C ALA A 19 -14.94 5.68 7.27
N ILE A 20 -14.73 4.74 8.16
CA ILE A 20 -13.47 4.07 8.28
C ILE A 20 -13.36 3.44 6.89
N THR A 21 -12.83 4.21 5.96
CA THR A 21 -12.22 3.64 4.78
C THR A 21 -11.24 2.65 5.40
N ALA A 22 -11.66 1.36 5.42
CA ALA A 22 -10.81 0.28 5.87
C ALA A 22 -9.58 0.38 5.00
N ALA A 23 -8.72 1.22 5.51
CA ALA A 23 -7.44 1.60 5.03
C ALA A 23 -7.29 1.36 3.53
N ALA A 24 -7.45 2.37 2.75
CA ALA A 24 -6.35 2.61 1.87
C ALA A 24 -5.11 2.55 2.77
N GLN A 25 -4.61 1.33 3.04
CA GLN A 25 -3.28 1.19 3.56
C GLN A 25 -2.43 1.93 2.56
N ASP A 26 -1.85 3.01 3.01
CA ASP A 26 -0.93 3.77 2.16
C ASP A 26 0.18 2.84 1.69
N VAL A 27 0.76 3.14 0.57
CA VAL A 27 1.95 2.44 0.11
C VAL A 27 2.97 2.43 1.25
N PRO A 28 3.50 1.27 1.64
CA PRO A 28 4.45 1.19 2.74
C PRO A 28 5.69 2.04 2.46
N THR A 29 6.35 2.49 3.51
CA THR A 29 7.60 3.24 3.40
C THR A 29 8.79 2.29 3.60
N TYR A 30 9.63 2.17 2.59
CA TYR A 30 10.83 1.33 2.61
C TYR A 30 12.10 2.16 2.58
N ASP A 31 13.11 1.73 3.32
CA ASP A 31 14.47 2.25 3.15
C ASP A 31 15.20 1.48 2.04
N VAL A 32 14.98 1.93 0.82
CA VAL A 32 15.53 1.28 -0.38
C VAL A 32 17.05 1.47 -0.54
N ARG A 33 17.67 2.32 0.26
CA ARG A 33 19.14 2.45 0.25
C ARG A 33 19.81 1.18 0.74
N VAL A 34 19.25 0.56 1.77
CA VAL A 34 19.73 -0.74 2.26
C VAL A 34 19.56 -1.79 1.17
N THR A 35 18.40 -1.85 0.55
CA THR A 35 18.10 -2.77 -0.55
C THR A 35 19.09 -2.61 -1.70
N CYS A 36 19.28 -1.40 -2.20
CA CYS A 36 20.13 -1.13 -3.34
C CYS A 36 21.61 -1.39 -3.04
N ARG A 37 22.09 -1.13 -1.82
CA ARG A 37 23.45 -1.51 -1.43
C ARG A 37 23.65 -3.02 -1.40
N THR A 38 22.67 -3.75 -0.89
CA THR A 38 22.72 -5.22 -0.81
C THR A 38 22.68 -5.85 -2.19
N GLU A 39 21.79 -5.41 -3.06
CA GLU A 39 21.67 -5.92 -4.43
C GLU A 39 22.90 -5.57 -5.29
N SER A 40 23.55 -4.47 -5.00
CA SER A 40 24.73 -4.03 -5.73
C SER A 40 26.05 -4.64 -5.20
N GLN A 41 25.98 -5.46 -4.16
CA GLN A 41 27.15 -6.20 -3.67
C GLN A 41 27.61 -7.20 -4.74
N GLY A 42 28.79 -6.97 -5.27
CA GLY A 42 29.35 -7.77 -6.35
C GLY A 42 29.33 -7.09 -7.72
N ASP A 43 28.67 -5.95 -7.85
CA ASP A 43 28.81 -5.07 -9.00
C ASP A 43 29.66 -3.85 -8.60
N PRO A 44 30.93 -3.76 -9.09
CA PRO A 44 31.82 -2.66 -8.73
C PRO A 44 31.47 -1.34 -9.43
N GLY A 45 30.40 -1.29 -10.24
CA GLY A 45 29.99 -0.09 -10.97
C GLY A 45 29.41 0.97 -10.04
N ALA A 46 30.01 2.18 -10.02
CA ALA A 46 29.53 3.32 -9.24
C ALA A 46 28.10 3.76 -9.59
N GLY A 47 27.57 3.32 -10.75
CA GLY A 47 26.22 3.59 -11.20
C GLY A 47 25.16 2.59 -10.72
N ALA A 48 25.53 1.41 -10.21
CA ALA A 48 24.61 0.35 -9.87
C ALA A 48 23.64 0.74 -8.75
N VAL A 49 24.11 1.36 -7.68
CA VAL A 49 23.29 1.86 -6.58
C VAL A 49 22.37 2.97 -7.06
N ALA A 50 22.86 3.90 -7.86
CA ALA A 50 22.06 5.02 -8.38
C ALA A 50 20.95 4.52 -9.32
N THR A 51 21.21 3.54 -10.16
CA THR A 51 20.21 2.92 -11.04
C THR A 51 19.17 2.19 -10.22
N CYS A 52 19.57 1.39 -9.24
CA CYS A 52 18.66 0.73 -8.33
C CYS A 52 17.75 1.73 -7.60
N MET A 53 18.29 2.81 -7.06
CA MET A 53 17.52 3.86 -6.39
C MET A 53 16.50 4.52 -7.33
N ALA A 54 16.87 4.75 -8.59
CA ALA A 54 15.95 5.30 -9.59
C ALA A 54 14.82 4.32 -9.93
N ASP A 55 15.10 3.04 -10.06
CA ASP A 55 14.12 1.99 -10.32
C ASP A 55 13.15 1.85 -9.15
N GLU A 56 13.64 1.86 -7.92
CA GLU A 56 12.83 1.82 -6.70
C GLU A 56 11.91 3.05 -6.59
N GLN A 57 12.42 4.23 -6.89
CA GLN A 57 11.63 5.46 -6.89
C GLN A 57 10.51 5.40 -7.95
N SER A 58 10.83 4.94 -9.15
CA SER A 58 9.85 4.76 -10.23
C SER A 58 8.76 3.76 -9.84
N ALA A 59 9.14 2.63 -9.25
CA ALA A 59 8.20 1.64 -8.77
C ALA A 59 7.28 2.20 -7.67
N ARG A 60 7.83 2.95 -6.72
CA ARG A 60 7.04 3.62 -5.69
C ARG A 60 6.00 4.58 -6.28
N GLU A 61 6.39 5.37 -7.25
CA GLU A 61 5.47 6.30 -7.93
C GLU A 61 4.35 5.55 -8.65
N GLN A 62 4.65 4.44 -9.29
CA GLN A 62 3.63 3.57 -9.90
C GLN A 62 2.70 2.95 -8.87
N LEU A 63 3.22 2.50 -7.75
CA LEU A 63 2.42 1.98 -6.64
C LEU A 63 1.44 3.04 -6.12
N VAL A 64 1.90 4.26 -5.90
CA VAL A 64 1.03 5.36 -5.45
C VAL A 64 -0.11 5.59 -6.44
N ARG A 65 0.18 5.60 -7.74
CA ARG A 65 -0.85 5.81 -8.77
C ARG A 65 -1.85 4.65 -8.88
N GLN A 66 -1.41 3.43 -8.62
CA GLN A 66 -2.19 2.21 -8.84
C GLN A 66 -2.77 1.61 -7.55
N TRP A 67 -2.40 2.15 -6.39
CA TRP A 67 -2.67 1.51 -5.10
C TRP A 67 -4.14 1.16 -4.88
N ALA A 68 -5.04 2.06 -5.25
CA ALA A 68 -6.47 1.86 -5.12
C ALA A 68 -7.02 0.74 -6.04
N GLN A 69 -6.29 0.35 -7.07
CA GLN A 69 -6.70 -0.70 -8.01
C GLN A 69 -6.39 -2.11 -7.50
N PHE A 70 -5.51 -2.24 -6.51
CA PHE A 70 -5.17 -3.52 -5.91
C PHE A 70 -6.11 -3.86 -4.76
N THR A 71 -6.48 -5.12 -4.66
CA THR A 71 -7.33 -5.59 -3.55
C THR A 71 -6.57 -5.58 -2.22
N ALA A 72 -7.29 -5.43 -1.11
CA ALA A 72 -6.70 -5.49 0.22
C ALA A 72 -6.00 -6.84 0.46
N GLU A 73 -6.57 -7.93 -0.01
CA GLU A 73 -5.99 -9.27 0.08
C GLU A 73 -4.63 -9.35 -0.64
N ASN A 74 -4.55 -8.83 -1.86
CA ASN A 74 -3.31 -8.82 -2.62
C ASN A 74 -2.24 -7.94 -1.97
N LYS A 75 -2.62 -6.78 -1.45
CA LYS A 75 -1.71 -5.88 -0.72
C LYS A 75 -1.11 -6.59 0.49
N VAL A 76 -1.94 -7.17 1.34
CA VAL A 76 -1.48 -7.91 2.53
C VAL A 76 -0.60 -9.09 2.12
N GLY A 77 -1.04 -9.88 1.15
CA GLY A 77 -0.31 -11.07 0.70
C GLY A 77 1.07 -10.73 0.13
N CYS A 78 1.18 -9.70 -0.70
CA CYS A 78 2.46 -9.28 -1.28
C CYS A 78 3.41 -8.70 -0.23
N ILE A 79 2.89 -7.88 0.70
CA ILE A 79 3.69 -7.32 1.80
C ILE A 79 4.22 -8.46 2.71
N GLN A 80 3.39 -9.45 3.02
CA GLN A 80 3.80 -10.60 3.84
C GLN A 80 4.89 -11.45 3.17
N ILE A 81 4.82 -11.64 1.87
CA ILE A 81 5.85 -12.39 1.14
C ILE A 81 7.20 -11.69 1.27
N GLU A 82 7.24 -10.38 1.05
CA GLU A 82 8.49 -9.62 1.20
C GLU A 82 9.05 -9.70 2.62
N THR A 83 8.18 -9.63 3.63
CA THR A 83 8.62 -9.66 5.03
C THR A 83 9.04 -11.05 5.50
N GLY A 84 8.52 -12.11 4.87
CA GLY A 84 8.76 -13.50 5.27
C GLY A 84 10.02 -14.14 4.69
N ILE A 85 10.48 -13.67 3.53
CA ILE A 85 11.58 -14.29 2.79
C ILE A 85 12.91 -13.60 3.04
N SER A 86 12.91 -12.29 3.18
CA SER A 86 14.11 -11.51 3.42
C SER A 86 13.80 -10.24 4.22
N ASN A 87 14.83 -9.67 4.84
CA ASN A 87 14.72 -8.34 5.45
C ASN A 87 14.86 -7.22 4.41
N ILE A 88 14.95 -7.58 3.14
CA ILE A 88 15.08 -6.64 2.03
C ILE A 88 13.68 -6.22 1.61
N ARG A 89 13.47 -4.92 1.57
CA ARG A 89 12.20 -4.29 1.16
C ARG A 89 12.42 -3.59 -0.17
N SER A 90 11.59 -3.92 -1.15
CA SER A 90 11.70 -3.37 -2.51
C SER A 90 10.34 -2.96 -3.05
N TYR A 91 10.23 -1.74 -3.52
CA TYR A 91 9.04 -1.28 -4.24
C TYR A 91 8.89 -1.98 -5.60
N VAL A 92 10.00 -2.30 -6.26
CA VAL A 92 9.99 -3.07 -7.52
C VAL A 92 9.39 -4.46 -7.29
N GLU A 93 9.79 -5.16 -6.25
CA GLU A 93 9.25 -6.47 -5.91
C GLU A 93 7.78 -6.39 -5.51
N LEU A 94 7.42 -5.42 -4.68
CA LEU A 94 6.02 -5.22 -4.26
C LEU A 94 5.11 -4.93 -5.46
N LEU A 95 5.51 -4.03 -6.34
CA LEU A 95 4.78 -3.71 -7.56
C LEU A 95 4.62 -4.93 -8.45
N THR A 96 5.69 -5.68 -8.66
CA THR A 96 5.70 -6.90 -9.47
C THR A 96 4.74 -7.94 -8.89
N CYS A 97 4.79 -8.21 -7.60
CA CYS A 97 3.87 -9.13 -6.93
C CYS A 97 2.40 -8.73 -7.12
N LEU A 98 2.09 -7.45 -6.92
CA LEU A 98 0.73 -6.93 -7.05
C LEU A 98 0.22 -7.00 -8.49
N GLN A 99 1.05 -6.68 -9.47
CA GLN A 99 0.69 -6.77 -10.88
C GLN A 99 0.43 -8.22 -11.31
N ILE A 100 1.27 -9.16 -10.90
CA ILE A 100 1.09 -10.60 -11.20
C ILE A 100 -0.23 -11.08 -10.60
N ARG A 101 -0.53 -10.75 -9.38
CA ARG A 101 -1.78 -11.17 -8.73
C ARG A 101 -3.01 -10.54 -9.37
N LYS A 102 -2.93 -9.27 -9.75
CA LYS A 102 -4.00 -8.58 -10.46
C LYS A 102 -4.27 -9.24 -11.82
N ASP A 103 -3.22 -9.53 -12.57
CA ASP A 103 -3.34 -10.17 -13.89
C ASP A 103 -3.90 -11.59 -13.76
N ALA A 104 -3.46 -12.35 -12.78
CA ALA A 104 -3.98 -13.70 -12.52
C ALA A 104 -5.48 -13.69 -12.16
N GLN A 105 -5.97 -12.68 -11.46
CA GLN A 105 -7.40 -12.53 -11.16
C GLN A 105 -8.25 -12.20 -12.39
N GLY A 106 -7.65 -11.58 -13.40
CA GLY A 106 -8.31 -11.27 -14.68
C GLY A 106 -8.31 -12.42 -15.67
N MET A 107 -7.62 -13.53 -15.38
CA MET A 107 -7.57 -14.69 -16.27
C MET A 107 -8.87 -15.52 -16.18
N PRO A 108 -9.35 -16.07 -17.31
CA PRO A 108 -10.46 -17.03 -17.28
C PRO A 108 -10.09 -18.24 -16.41
N LYS A 109 -11.01 -18.64 -15.55
CA LYS A 109 -10.86 -19.91 -14.82
C LYS A 109 -11.21 -21.03 -15.80
N GLU A 110 -10.27 -21.90 -16.04
CA GLU A 110 -10.52 -23.14 -16.79
C GLU A 110 -11.43 -24.10 -15.98
#